data_5ed626d9b5ae82ef4a9e1fa299289110
#
_entry.id   5ed626d9b5ae82ef4a9e1fa299289110
#
_cell.length_a   1.000
_cell.length_b   1.000
_cell.length_c   1.000
_cell.angle_alpha   90.00
_cell.angle_beta   90.00
_cell.angle_gamma   90.00
#
_symmetry.space_group_name_H-M   'P 1'
#
loop_
_entity.id
_entity.type
_entity.pdbx_description
1 polymer ?
#
loop_
_entity_poly.entity_id
_entity_poly.type
_entity_poly.pdbx_seq_one_letter_code
_entity_poly.pdbx_strand_id
1 'polypeptide(L)'
;MRKILPLILASAALGVAFLLARGAAPSRESLLPLSRSVAEQEKAVDRAAGAAFPLSPEEERRIGTQLDIEMGAGAPSGRVDGPAATRAARWRELGGDAARSPLVTRFRGQYQFRTTPEFSANAFALPGGFIYATEPLLTKLGADDDALLFVLGHEIGHVELGHCADAYRLRPNGDNIFRDVVGGVLSVGRLVASLHFSSAQELEADAFAVRLLRSLHRDPRAGLRVFDALGLPADANTKRGPDQVAYEAATDYFRTHPGSWERRAALERDIAQSR
;
A
#
# COMPACT_ATOMS: atom_id res chain seq x y z
N MET A 1 19.96 1.99 -14.21
CA MET A 1 19.51 1.88 -12.82
C MET A 1 20.63 1.79 -11.79
N ARG A 2 21.67 0.93 -11.92
CA ARG A 2 22.80 0.84 -10.97
C ARG A 2 23.56 2.14 -10.70
N LYS A 3 23.49 3.16 -11.56
CA LYS A 3 24.22 4.43 -11.42
C LYS A 3 23.43 5.56 -10.77
N ILE A 4 22.13 5.44 -10.59
CA ILE A 4 21.26 6.49 -10.02
C ILE A 4 21.15 6.36 -8.50
N LEU A 5 21.04 5.15 -7.98
CA LEU A 5 21.03 4.89 -6.54
C LEU A 5 22.23 5.48 -5.77
N PRO A 6 23.49 5.34 -6.25
CA PRO A 6 24.61 5.99 -5.59
C PRO A 6 24.56 7.52 -5.64
N LEU A 7 23.94 8.13 -6.67
CA LEU A 7 23.75 9.58 -6.74
C LEU A 7 22.71 10.07 -5.71
N ILE A 8 21.64 9.34 -5.52
CA ILE A 8 20.61 9.64 -4.50
C ILE A 8 21.21 9.52 -3.10
N LEU A 9 21.94 8.45 -2.83
CA LEU A 9 22.65 8.24 -1.55
C LEU A 9 23.72 9.30 -1.32
N ALA A 10 24.45 9.72 -2.36
CA ALA A 10 25.45 10.77 -2.27
C ALA A 10 24.85 12.15 -1.98
N SER A 11 23.71 12.50 -2.59
CA SER A 11 23.04 13.78 -2.29
C SER A 11 22.42 13.81 -0.88
N ALA A 12 21.89 12.69 -0.40
CA ALA A 12 21.42 12.56 0.98
C ALA A 12 22.59 12.65 1.99
N ALA A 13 23.69 11.96 1.72
CA ALA A 13 24.89 12.00 2.54
C ALA A 13 25.53 13.40 2.59
N LEU A 14 25.56 14.12 1.46
CA LEU A 14 26.05 15.51 1.39
C LEU A 14 25.15 16.46 2.20
N GLY A 15 23.84 16.30 2.17
CA GLY A 15 22.91 17.08 2.98
C GLY A 15 23.10 16.87 4.49
N VAL A 16 23.26 15.62 4.91
CA VAL A 16 23.56 15.27 6.30
C VAL A 16 24.94 15.80 6.72
N ALA A 17 25.98 15.63 5.88
CA ALA A 17 27.31 16.14 6.15
C ALA A 17 27.35 17.67 6.27
N PHE A 18 26.58 18.38 5.45
CA PHE A 18 26.44 19.84 5.52
C PHE A 18 25.77 20.30 6.83
N LEU A 19 24.75 19.59 7.31
CA LEU A 19 24.08 19.87 8.58
C LEU A 19 25.03 19.60 9.77
N LEU A 20 25.79 18.50 9.72
CA LEU A 20 26.77 18.15 10.75
C LEU A 20 27.96 19.13 10.78
N ALA A 21 28.40 19.63 9.62
CA ALA A 21 29.47 20.62 9.52
C ALA A 21 29.09 21.97 10.13
N ARG A 22 27.81 22.27 10.28
CA ARG A 22 27.29 23.48 10.97
C ARG A 22 27.14 23.31 12.47
N GLY A 23 27.53 22.17 13.05
CA GLY A 23 27.44 21.92 14.49
C GLY A 23 26.01 21.78 15.02
N ALA A 24 25.03 21.70 14.13
CA ALA A 24 23.63 21.45 14.49
C ALA A 24 23.36 19.95 14.44
N ALA A 25 22.94 19.37 15.56
CA ALA A 25 22.33 18.05 15.50
C ALA A 25 21.13 18.12 14.52
N PRO A 26 21.06 17.28 13.48
CA PRO A 26 19.99 17.36 12.50
C PRO A 26 18.65 17.16 13.22
N SER A 27 17.88 18.23 13.32
CA SER A 27 16.49 18.14 13.78
C SER A 27 15.67 17.50 12.68
N ARG A 28 14.59 16.83 13.05
CA ARG A 28 13.66 16.23 12.07
C ARG A 28 13.11 17.24 11.08
N GLU A 29 12.82 18.46 11.53
CA GLU A 29 12.36 19.54 10.66
C GLU A 29 13.40 19.92 9.60
N SER A 30 14.71 19.86 9.93
CA SER A 30 15.78 20.11 8.97
C SER A 30 15.99 18.97 7.97
N LEU A 31 15.52 17.76 8.28
CA LEU A 31 15.57 16.59 7.38
C LEU A 31 14.31 16.44 6.50
N LEU A 32 13.20 17.11 6.82
CA LEU A 32 11.97 17.07 6.03
C LEU A 32 12.15 17.46 4.55
N PRO A 33 12.90 18.54 4.21
CA PRO A 33 13.15 18.86 2.80
C PRO A 33 13.97 17.77 2.09
N LEU A 34 14.88 17.12 2.82
CA LEU A 34 15.72 16.06 2.26
C LEU A 34 14.92 14.79 2.00
N SER A 35 14.05 14.39 2.94
CA SER A 35 13.17 13.22 2.77
C SER A 35 12.18 13.43 1.62
N ARG A 36 11.65 14.64 1.45
CA ARG A 36 10.81 14.99 0.29
C ARG A 36 11.58 14.92 -1.01
N SER A 37 12.81 15.44 -1.05
CA SER A 37 13.65 15.37 -2.25
C SER A 37 13.98 13.93 -2.64
N VAL A 38 14.26 13.06 -1.66
CA VAL A 38 14.49 11.63 -1.91
C VAL A 38 13.22 10.96 -2.44
N ALA A 39 12.06 11.20 -1.82
CA ALA A 39 10.78 10.66 -2.26
C ALA A 39 10.41 11.11 -3.69
N GLU A 40 10.66 12.39 -4.04
CA GLU A 40 10.43 12.88 -5.40
C GLU A 40 11.41 12.27 -6.43
N GLN A 41 12.65 11.98 -6.03
CA GLN A 41 13.62 11.30 -6.91
C GLN A 41 13.25 9.82 -7.10
N GLU A 42 12.85 9.10 -6.03
CA GLU A 42 12.32 7.75 -6.14
C GLU A 42 11.13 7.71 -7.09
N LYS A 43 10.17 8.63 -6.92
CA LYS A 43 9.01 8.77 -7.79
C LYS A 43 9.38 9.04 -9.26
N ALA A 44 10.41 9.85 -9.50
CA ALA A 44 10.88 10.11 -10.86
C ALA A 44 11.52 8.86 -11.50
N VAL A 45 12.25 8.07 -10.71
CA VAL A 45 12.84 6.80 -11.17
C VAL A 45 11.76 5.77 -11.45
N ASP A 46 10.77 5.62 -10.57
CA ASP A 46 9.65 4.69 -10.73
C ASP A 46 8.81 5.04 -11.98
N ARG A 47 8.52 6.34 -12.18
CA ARG A 47 7.83 6.82 -13.39
C ARG A 47 8.64 6.58 -14.66
N ALA A 48 9.94 6.83 -14.64
CA ALA A 48 10.80 6.62 -15.79
C ALA A 48 10.91 5.13 -16.14
N ALA A 49 10.98 4.26 -15.14
CA ALA A 49 10.98 2.81 -15.34
C ALA A 49 9.63 2.31 -15.87
N GLY A 50 8.51 2.81 -15.32
CA GLY A 50 7.16 2.52 -15.78
C GLY A 50 6.93 2.96 -17.24
N ALA A 51 7.44 4.13 -17.61
CA ALA A 51 7.36 4.65 -18.98
C ALA A 51 8.17 3.85 -20.00
N ALA A 52 9.26 3.20 -19.58
CA ALA A 52 10.12 2.42 -20.47
C ALA A 52 9.46 1.10 -20.94
N PHE A 53 8.59 0.52 -20.11
CA PHE A 53 7.92 -0.76 -20.39
C PHE A 53 6.45 -0.72 -19.92
N PRO A 54 5.55 0.01 -20.58
CA PRO A 54 4.18 0.13 -20.15
C PRO A 54 3.47 -1.23 -20.29
N LEU A 55 2.86 -1.71 -19.17
CA LEU A 55 1.85 -2.76 -19.26
C LEU A 55 0.53 -2.14 -19.72
N SER A 56 -0.14 -2.73 -20.69
CA SER A 56 -1.50 -2.34 -21.01
C SER A 56 -2.46 -2.75 -19.87
N PRO A 57 -3.61 -2.08 -19.74
CA PRO A 57 -4.62 -2.50 -18.76
C PRO A 57 -5.07 -3.96 -18.95
N GLU A 58 -5.10 -4.45 -20.20
CA GLU A 58 -5.43 -5.83 -20.53
C GLU A 58 -4.38 -6.82 -20.02
N GLU A 59 -3.09 -6.48 -20.17
CA GLU A 59 -2.00 -7.30 -19.63
C GLU A 59 -2.03 -7.31 -18.10
N GLU A 60 -2.25 -6.16 -17.46
CA GLU A 60 -2.42 -6.10 -16.01
C GLU A 60 -3.59 -6.97 -15.54
N ARG A 61 -4.73 -6.90 -16.24
CA ARG A 61 -5.90 -7.71 -15.93
C ARG A 61 -5.62 -9.20 -16.09
N ARG A 62 -4.92 -9.60 -17.16
CA ARG A 62 -4.52 -10.99 -17.38
C ARG A 62 -3.61 -11.51 -16.28
N ILE A 63 -2.60 -10.73 -15.89
CA ILE A 63 -1.68 -11.07 -14.79
C ILE A 63 -2.47 -11.23 -13.49
N GLY A 64 -3.29 -10.24 -13.13
CA GLY A 64 -4.09 -10.28 -11.91
C GLY A 64 -5.08 -11.44 -11.88
N THR A 65 -5.71 -11.77 -13.00
CA THR A 65 -6.61 -12.94 -13.10
C THR A 65 -5.86 -14.23 -12.82
N GLN A 66 -4.66 -14.40 -13.35
CA GLN A 66 -3.86 -15.58 -13.08
C GLN A 66 -3.46 -15.68 -11.62
N LEU A 67 -3.05 -14.55 -11.02
CA LEU A 67 -2.70 -14.49 -9.60
C LEU A 67 -3.92 -14.77 -8.69
N ASP A 68 -5.10 -14.26 -9.06
CA ASP A 68 -6.37 -14.53 -8.33
C ASP A 68 -6.73 -16.03 -8.39
N ILE A 69 -6.51 -16.69 -9.51
CA ILE A 69 -6.69 -18.15 -9.64
C ILE A 69 -5.73 -18.91 -8.73
N GLU A 70 -4.46 -18.55 -8.73
CA GLU A 70 -3.43 -19.19 -7.90
C GLU A 70 -3.70 -18.97 -6.38
N MET A 71 -4.16 -17.76 -6.00
CA MET A 71 -4.62 -17.48 -4.65
C MET A 71 -5.82 -18.35 -4.26
N GLY A 72 -6.78 -18.50 -5.16
CA GLY A 72 -7.96 -19.34 -4.96
C GLY A 72 -7.63 -20.84 -4.87
N ALA A 73 -6.65 -21.31 -5.63
CA ALA A 73 -6.20 -22.70 -5.59
C ALA A 73 -5.51 -23.08 -4.27
N GLY A 74 -4.88 -22.09 -3.59
CA GLY A 74 -4.28 -22.28 -2.26
C GLY A 74 -5.24 -22.07 -1.08
N ALA A 75 -6.45 -21.61 -1.34
CA ALA A 75 -7.43 -21.38 -0.27
C ALA A 75 -8.06 -22.70 0.19
N PRO A 76 -8.33 -22.86 1.51
CA PRO A 76 -9.07 -24.01 2.01
C PRO A 76 -10.42 -24.11 1.29
N SER A 77 -10.75 -25.28 0.75
CA SER A 77 -12.01 -25.56 0.01
C SER A 77 -13.25 -25.62 0.93
N GLY A 78 -13.22 -24.95 2.09
CA GLY A 78 -14.30 -24.90 3.05
C GLY A 78 -15.23 -23.71 2.85
N ARG A 79 -16.54 -23.92 3.04
CA ARG A 79 -17.50 -22.84 3.15
C ARG A 79 -17.13 -21.98 4.36
N VAL A 80 -16.90 -20.69 4.15
CA VAL A 80 -16.70 -19.74 5.25
C VAL A 80 -18.08 -19.41 5.81
N ASP A 81 -18.36 -19.83 7.03
CA ASP A 81 -19.62 -19.58 7.73
C ASP A 81 -19.41 -18.66 8.95
N GLY A 82 -20.49 -18.17 9.52
CA GLY A 82 -20.45 -17.37 10.75
C GLY A 82 -19.85 -15.97 10.58
N PRO A 83 -19.18 -15.45 11.63
CA PRO A 83 -18.70 -14.06 11.66
C PRO A 83 -17.71 -13.70 10.52
N ALA A 84 -16.89 -14.64 10.08
CA ALA A 84 -15.94 -14.41 8.98
C ALA A 84 -16.69 -14.24 7.64
N ALA A 85 -17.76 -15.01 7.39
CA ALA A 85 -18.61 -14.82 6.22
C ALA A 85 -19.27 -13.44 6.20
N THR A 86 -19.73 -12.96 7.36
CA THR A 86 -20.33 -11.64 7.51
C THR A 86 -19.31 -10.54 7.19
N ARG A 87 -18.08 -10.63 7.72
CA ARG A 87 -17.01 -9.67 7.43
C ARG A 87 -16.61 -9.69 5.96
N ALA A 88 -16.48 -10.86 5.37
CA ALA A 88 -16.20 -11.02 3.95
C ALA A 88 -17.31 -10.44 3.06
N ALA A 89 -18.58 -10.60 3.44
CA ALA A 89 -19.71 -9.97 2.74
C ALA A 89 -19.65 -8.46 2.85
N ARG A 90 -19.36 -7.92 4.06
CA ARG A 90 -19.23 -6.48 4.30
C ARG A 90 -18.08 -5.87 3.51
N TRP A 91 -16.91 -6.54 3.47
CA TRP A 91 -15.77 -6.12 2.66
C TRP A 91 -16.14 -5.98 1.18
N ARG A 92 -16.85 -6.98 0.62
CA ARG A 92 -17.30 -6.95 -0.78
C ARG A 92 -18.32 -5.85 -1.05
N GLU A 93 -19.25 -5.62 -0.14
CA GLU A 93 -20.26 -4.56 -0.24
C GLU A 93 -19.59 -3.18 -0.27
N LEU A 94 -18.76 -2.86 0.73
CA LEU A 94 -18.03 -1.61 0.81
C LEU A 94 -17.08 -1.41 -0.36
N GLY A 95 -16.42 -2.48 -0.82
CA GLY A 95 -15.59 -2.46 -2.01
C GLY A 95 -16.38 -2.13 -3.27
N GLY A 96 -17.59 -2.70 -3.41
CA GLY A 96 -18.52 -2.37 -4.50
C GLY A 96 -18.94 -0.91 -4.47
N ASP A 97 -19.19 -0.33 -3.28
CA ASP A 97 -19.49 1.08 -3.11
C ASP A 97 -18.31 1.98 -3.51
N ALA A 98 -17.10 1.63 -3.03
CA ALA A 98 -15.87 2.32 -3.37
C ALA A 98 -15.59 2.32 -4.87
N ALA A 99 -15.78 1.17 -5.54
CA ALA A 99 -15.55 1.02 -6.97
C ALA A 99 -16.54 1.80 -7.85
N ARG A 100 -17.68 2.26 -7.31
CA ARG A 100 -18.63 3.14 -8.03
C ARG A 100 -18.25 4.62 -7.99
N SER A 101 -17.27 5.00 -7.18
CA SER A 101 -16.76 6.38 -7.12
C SER A 101 -16.33 6.86 -8.52
N PRO A 102 -16.59 8.14 -8.89
CA PRO A 102 -16.09 8.71 -10.13
C PRO A 102 -14.56 8.74 -10.22
N LEU A 103 -13.86 8.63 -9.09
CA LEU A 103 -12.40 8.55 -9.02
C LEU A 103 -11.82 7.21 -9.50
N VAL A 104 -12.67 6.17 -9.56
CA VAL A 104 -12.27 4.81 -9.96
C VAL A 104 -12.57 4.62 -11.43
N THR A 105 -11.53 4.58 -12.26
CA THR A 105 -11.66 4.62 -13.71
C THR A 105 -10.92 3.51 -14.44
N ARG A 106 -9.71 3.14 -13.98
CA ARG A 106 -8.79 2.24 -14.68
C ARG A 106 -9.39 0.86 -14.98
N PHE A 107 -10.06 0.25 -13.99
CA PHE A 107 -10.75 -1.03 -14.12
C PHE A 107 -12.22 -0.93 -13.71
N ARG A 108 -12.89 0.15 -14.11
CA ARG A 108 -14.28 0.41 -13.77
C ARG A 108 -15.18 -0.80 -14.10
N GLY A 109 -15.95 -1.24 -13.09
CA GLY A 109 -16.84 -2.40 -13.21
C GLY A 109 -16.15 -3.76 -13.19
N GLN A 110 -14.83 -3.81 -13.02
CA GLN A 110 -14.05 -5.06 -13.02
C GLN A 110 -13.35 -5.35 -11.70
N TYR A 111 -13.42 -4.44 -10.71
CA TYR A 111 -12.83 -4.67 -9.40
C TYR A 111 -13.41 -5.91 -8.72
N GLN A 112 -12.54 -6.67 -8.08
CA GLN A 112 -12.88 -7.88 -7.32
C GLN A 112 -12.37 -7.73 -5.89
N PHE A 113 -13.24 -7.92 -4.92
CA PHE A 113 -12.92 -7.82 -3.50
C PHE A 113 -12.95 -9.20 -2.85
N ARG A 114 -11.83 -9.64 -2.35
CA ARG A 114 -11.59 -11.00 -1.83
C ARG A 114 -11.16 -10.93 -0.37
N THR A 115 -11.30 -12.05 0.32
CA THR A 115 -10.73 -12.24 1.66
C THR A 115 -9.88 -13.51 1.69
N THR A 116 -8.86 -13.50 2.53
CA THR A 116 -7.97 -14.65 2.74
C THR A 116 -7.79 -14.93 4.23
N PRO A 117 -7.65 -16.21 4.64
CA PRO A 117 -7.51 -16.59 6.04
C PRO A 117 -6.08 -16.43 6.59
N GLU A 118 -5.21 -15.68 5.96
CA GLU A 118 -3.82 -15.48 6.42
C GLU A 118 -3.74 -15.03 7.88
N PHE A 119 -2.62 -15.37 8.54
CA PHE A 119 -2.48 -15.21 10.00
C PHE A 119 -2.20 -13.78 10.46
N SER A 120 -1.78 -12.89 9.58
CA SER A 120 -1.42 -11.51 9.90
C SER A 120 -2.43 -10.51 9.34
N ALA A 121 -2.59 -9.37 10.04
CA ALA A 121 -3.46 -8.29 9.59
C ALA A 121 -2.84 -7.62 8.37
N ASN A 122 -3.45 -7.80 7.18
CA ASN A 122 -2.97 -7.23 5.92
C ASN A 122 -4.10 -6.96 4.92
N ALA A 123 -3.87 -6.02 4.01
CA ALA A 123 -4.60 -5.88 2.76
C ALA A 123 -3.58 -5.69 1.64
N PHE A 124 -3.94 -6.03 0.42
CA PHE A 124 -3.07 -5.84 -0.74
C PHE A 124 -3.86 -5.84 -2.04
N ALA A 125 -3.31 -5.14 -3.02
CA ALA A 125 -3.82 -5.09 -4.37
C ALA A 125 -2.94 -5.91 -5.32
N LEU A 126 -3.59 -6.69 -6.20
CA LEU A 126 -2.95 -7.31 -7.35
C LEU A 126 -3.26 -6.47 -8.60
N PRO A 127 -2.44 -6.55 -9.65
CA PRO A 127 -2.71 -5.89 -10.92
C PRO A 127 -4.12 -6.20 -11.44
N GLY A 128 -4.71 -5.27 -12.18
CA GLY A 128 -6.00 -5.48 -12.82
C GLY A 128 -7.22 -5.38 -11.90
N GLY A 129 -7.06 -4.87 -10.66
CA GLY A 129 -8.19 -4.52 -9.80
C GLY A 129 -8.68 -5.64 -8.88
N PHE A 130 -7.82 -6.56 -8.47
CA PHE A 130 -8.12 -7.56 -7.44
C PHE A 130 -7.61 -7.05 -6.08
N ILE A 131 -8.51 -6.86 -5.13
CA ILE A 131 -8.22 -6.32 -3.80
C ILE A 131 -8.51 -7.39 -2.75
N TYR A 132 -7.52 -7.67 -1.92
CA TYR A 132 -7.58 -8.68 -0.86
C TYR A 132 -7.50 -8.04 0.51
N ALA A 133 -8.22 -8.60 1.48
CA ALA A 133 -8.03 -8.37 2.90
C ALA A 133 -7.91 -9.69 3.65
N THR A 134 -7.07 -9.71 4.66
CA THR A 134 -6.96 -10.86 5.56
C THR A 134 -8.02 -10.81 6.64
N GLU A 135 -8.46 -11.98 7.11
CA GLU A 135 -9.44 -12.08 8.19
C GLU A 135 -8.98 -11.39 9.50
N PRO A 136 -7.70 -11.45 9.91
CA PRO A 136 -7.20 -10.68 11.06
C PRO A 136 -7.35 -9.17 10.88
N LEU A 137 -7.15 -8.60 9.68
CA LEU A 137 -7.36 -7.16 9.44
C LEU A 137 -8.83 -6.80 9.62
N LEU A 138 -9.73 -7.57 8.99
CA LEU A 138 -11.17 -7.33 9.09
C LEU A 138 -11.67 -7.47 10.54
N THR A 139 -11.11 -8.40 11.29
CA THR A 139 -11.42 -8.57 12.72
C THR A 139 -10.92 -7.36 13.53
N LYS A 140 -9.73 -6.87 13.24
CA LYS A 140 -9.09 -5.75 13.95
C LYS A 140 -9.82 -4.43 13.71
N LEU A 141 -10.25 -4.16 12.49
CA LEU A 141 -11.01 -2.95 12.15
C LEU A 141 -12.50 -3.06 12.54
N GLY A 142 -12.99 -4.29 12.72
CA GLY A 142 -14.32 -4.57 13.26
C GLY A 142 -15.47 -3.99 12.42
N ALA A 143 -16.35 -3.23 13.06
CA ALA A 143 -17.53 -2.62 12.45
C ALA A 143 -17.29 -1.17 11.98
N ASP A 144 -16.07 -0.68 11.96
CA ASP A 144 -15.73 0.66 11.44
C ASP A 144 -15.70 0.64 9.91
N ASP A 145 -16.86 0.87 9.30
CA ASP A 145 -17.01 0.89 7.84
C ASP A 145 -16.10 1.93 7.17
N ASP A 146 -15.92 3.09 7.79
CA ASP A 146 -15.10 4.15 7.22
C ASP A 146 -13.60 3.77 7.27
N ALA A 147 -13.18 3.04 8.32
CA ALA A 147 -11.83 2.46 8.38
C ALA A 147 -11.61 1.40 7.30
N LEU A 148 -12.59 0.51 7.08
CA LEU A 148 -12.55 -0.46 5.99
C LEU A 148 -12.52 0.23 4.62
N LEU A 149 -13.32 1.29 4.43
CA LEU A 149 -13.32 2.10 3.20
C LEU A 149 -12.00 2.86 2.99
N PHE A 150 -11.32 3.30 4.06
CA PHE A 150 -9.99 3.88 3.93
C PHE A 150 -8.98 2.87 3.40
N VAL A 151 -8.95 1.65 3.96
CA VAL A 151 -8.08 0.58 3.46
C VAL A 151 -8.43 0.23 2.02
N LEU A 152 -9.70 0.05 1.68
CA LEU A 152 -10.17 -0.17 0.31
C LEU A 152 -9.70 0.94 -0.63
N GLY A 153 -9.85 2.20 -0.20
CA GLY A 153 -9.43 3.36 -0.98
C GLY A 153 -7.92 3.42 -1.19
N HIS A 154 -7.14 3.00 -0.21
CA HIS A 154 -5.69 2.90 -0.30
C HIS A 154 -5.27 1.85 -1.34
N GLU A 155 -5.84 0.65 -1.25
CA GLU A 155 -5.55 -0.44 -2.19
C GLU A 155 -6.02 -0.11 -3.62
N ILE A 156 -7.23 0.45 -3.76
CA ILE A 156 -7.73 0.95 -5.05
C ILE A 156 -6.79 2.04 -5.58
N GLY A 157 -6.28 2.91 -4.71
CA GLY A 157 -5.31 3.95 -5.07
C GLY A 157 -4.05 3.38 -5.71
N HIS A 158 -3.49 2.29 -5.16
CA HIS A 158 -2.35 1.61 -5.77
C HIS A 158 -2.65 1.09 -7.17
N VAL A 159 -3.86 0.62 -7.42
CA VAL A 159 -4.29 0.17 -8.76
C VAL A 159 -4.49 1.35 -9.71
N GLU A 160 -5.29 2.36 -9.30
CA GLU A 160 -5.63 3.53 -10.14
C GLU A 160 -4.41 4.36 -10.53
N LEU A 161 -3.43 4.47 -9.63
CA LEU A 161 -2.18 5.21 -9.83
C LEU A 161 -1.09 4.39 -10.56
N GLY A 162 -1.36 3.11 -10.84
CA GLY A 162 -0.45 2.24 -11.59
C GLY A 162 0.69 1.64 -10.74
N HIS A 163 0.67 1.82 -9.41
CA HIS A 163 1.73 1.33 -8.51
C HIS A 163 1.87 -0.19 -8.57
N CYS A 164 0.75 -0.93 -8.67
CA CYS A 164 0.78 -2.38 -8.84
C CYS A 164 1.52 -2.77 -10.13
N ALA A 165 1.23 -2.09 -11.25
CA ALA A 165 1.92 -2.34 -12.51
C ALA A 165 3.42 -2.09 -12.40
N ASP A 166 3.83 -1.01 -11.73
CA ASP A 166 5.24 -0.65 -11.55
C ASP A 166 5.97 -1.66 -10.67
N ALA A 167 5.36 -2.10 -9.57
CA ALA A 167 5.94 -3.12 -8.68
C ALA A 167 6.21 -4.45 -9.41
N TYR A 168 5.36 -4.80 -10.38
CA TYR A 168 5.54 -6.00 -11.20
C TYR A 168 6.61 -5.85 -12.28
N ARG A 169 6.93 -4.62 -12.72
CA ARG A 169 7.95 -4.34 -13.73
C ARG A 169 9.37 -4.27 -13.17
N LEU A 170 9.52 -3.81 -11.93
CA LEU A 170 10.81 -3.38 -11.35
C LEU A 170 11.66 -4.50 -10.75
N ARG A 171 11.42 -5.78 -11.04
CA ARG A 171 12.32 -6.82 -10.54
C ARG A 171 13.73 -6.72 -11.13
N PRO A 172 14.77 -6.80 -10.25
CA PRO A 172 16.16 -6.48 -10.63
C PRO A 172 16.78 -7.37 -11.72
N ASN A 173 16.21 -8.54 -12.02
CA ASN A 173 16.82 -9.54 -12.88
C ASN A 173 16.09 -9.72 -14.23
N GLY A 174 15.10 -8.88 -14.58
CA GLY A 174 14.32 -9.09 -15.80
C GLY A 174 13.52 -10.39 -15.80
N ASP A 175 13.42 -11.03 -14.64
CA ASP A 175 12.69 -12.28 -14.48
C ASP A 175 11.19 -12.00 -14.65
N ASN A 176 10.58 -12.78 -15.53
CA ASN A 176 9.17 -12.66 -15.80
C ASN A 176 8.38 -13.29 -14.63
N ILE A 177 8.00 -12.44 -13.65
CA ILE A 177 7.22 -12.87 -12.46
C ILE A 177 6.04 -13.75 -12.86
N PHE A 178 5.38 -13.39 -13.98
CA PHE A 178 4.28 -14.16 -14.51
C PHE A 178 4.69 -15.61 -14.82
N ARG A 179 5.87 -15.79 -15.43
CA ARG A 179 6.40 -17.14 -15.72
C ARG A 179 6.74 -17.91 -14.44
N ASP A 180 7.27 -17.23 -13.44
CA ASP A 180 7.70 -17.85 -12.17
C ASP A 180 6.51 -18.24 -11.30
N VAL A 181 5.44 -17.44 -11.30
CA VAL A 181 4.19 -17.77 -10.61
C VAL A 181 3.45 -18.89 -11.35
N VAL A 182 3.24 -18.75 -12.68
CA VAL A 182 2.59 -19.76 -13.51
C VAL A 182 3.40 -21.07 -13.58
N GLY A 183 4.72 -20.99 -13.48
CA GLY A 183 5.62 -22.14 -13.40
C GLY A 183 5.70 -22.80 -12.01
N GLY A 184 4.95 -22.31 -11.01
CA GLY A 184 4.93 -22.86 -9.65
C GLY A 184 6.22 -22.61 -8.85
N VAL A 185 7.13 -21.76 -9.35
CA VAL A 185 8.42 -21.43 -8.69
C VAL A 185 8.22 -20.49 -7.50
N LEU A 186 7.20 -19.64 -7.56
CA LEU A 186 6.86 -18.69 -6.49
C LEU A 186 5.38 -18.84 -6.09
N SER A 187 5.11 -18.99 -4.80
CA SER A 187 3.75 -18.84 -4.29
C SER A 187 3.31 -17.38 -4.35
N VAL A 188 2.03 -17.12 -4.64
CA VAL A 188 1.47 -15.76 -4.67
C VAL A 188 1.69 -15.04 -3.34
N GLY A 189 1.62 -15.74 -2.20
CA GLY A 189 1.92 -15.17 -0.89
C GLY A 189 3.35 -14.64 -0.76
N ARG A 190 4.35 -15.34 -1.32
CA ARG A 190 5.73 -14.84 -1.39
C ARG A 190 5.86 -13.64 -2.32
N LEU A 191 5.12 -13.65 -3.41
CA LEU A 191 5.09 -12.53 -4.34
C LEU A 191 4.53 -11.29 -3.65
N VAL A 192 3.36 -11.38 -3.02
CA VAL A 192 2.74 -10.29 -2.25
C VAL A 192 3.70 -9.78 -1.17
N ALA A 193 4.33 -10.67 -0.41
CA ALA A 193 5.32 -10.30 0.60
C ALA A 193 6.59 -9.63 0.04
N SER A 194 6.84 -9.76 -1.26
CA SER A 194 7.98 -9.10 -1.95
C SER A 194 7.59 -7.79 -2.64
N LEU A 195 6.31 -7.46 -2.70
CA LEU A 195 5.84 -6.17 -3.22
C LEU A 195 6.10 -5.11 -2.14
N HIS A 196 6.94 -4.15 -2.48
CA HIS A 196 7.20 -2.98 -1.64
C HIS A 196 6.90 -1.76 -2.47
N PHE A 197 6.04 -0.91 -1.92
CA PHE A 197 5.78 0.40 -2.51
C PHE A 197 6.77 1.43 -1.93
N SER A 198 7.16 2.40 -2.75
CA SER A 198 7.98 3.50 -2.25
C SER A 198 7.18 4.39 -1.29
N SER A 199 7.87 5.13 -0.41
CA SER A 199 7.21 6.07 0.51
C SER A 199 6.34 7.09 -0.25
N ALA A 200 6.74 7.48 -1.46
CA ALA A 200 5.96 8.40 -2.30
C ALA A 200 4.64 7.74 -2.78
N GLN A 201 4.69 6.49 -3.21
CA GLN A 201 3.50 5.73 -3.63
C GLN A 201 2.52 5.52 -2.48
N GLU A 202 3.05 5.28 -1.26
CA GLU A 202 2.22 5.18 -0.06
C GLU A 202 1.47 6.48 0.26
N LEU A 203 2.17 7.63 0.17
CA LEU A 203 1.54 8.94 0.36
C LEU A 203 0.49 9.24 -0.71
N GLU A 204 0.73 8.86 -1.96
CA GLU A 204 -0.24 9.01 -3.06
C GLU A 204 -1.48 8.13 -2.84
N ALA A 205 -1.30 6.90 -2.38
CA ALA A 205 -2.39 5.97 -2.06
C ALA A 205 -3.23 6.46 -0.85
N ASP A 206 -2.59 6.97 0.21
CA ASP A 206 -3.28 7.59 1.35
C ASP A 206 -4.11 8.81 0.91
N ALA A 207 -3.53 9.70 0.10
CA ALA A 207 -4.24 10.86 -0.44
C ALA A 207 -5.41 10.44 -1.36
N PHE A 208 -5.26 9.37 -2.12
CA PHE A 208 -6.35 8.81 -2.91
C PHE A 208 -7.48 8.30 -2.01
N ALA A 209 -7.16 7.55 -0.94
CA ALA A 209 -8.14 7.06 0.02
C ALA A 209 -8.95 8.20 0.67
N VAL A 210 -8.30 9.29 1.05
CA VAL A 210 -8.97 10.49 1.59
C VAL A 210 -9.95 11.08 0.58
N ARG A 211 -9.53 11.24 -0.69
CA ARG A 211 -10.44 11.73 -1.75
C ARG A 211 -11.60 10.78 -2.00
N LEU A 212 -11.34 9.47 -1.98
CA LEU A 212 -12.38 8.44 -2.15
C LEU A 212 -13.43 8.55 -1.05
N LEU A 213 -13.02 8.57 0.23
CA LEU A 213 -13.94 8.72 1.36
C LEU A 213 -14.83 9.96 1.22
N ARG A 214 -14.24 11.10 0.83
CA ARG A 214 -14.99 12.32 0.58
C ARG A 214 -16.00 12.17 -0.55
N SER A 215 -15.62 11.53 -1.65
CA SER A 215 -16.53 11.28 -2.78
C SER A 215 -17.73 10.41 -2.40
N LEU A 216 -17.57 9.62 -1.35
CA LEU A 216 -18.61 8.76 -0.77
C LEU A 216 -19.34 9.41 0.42
N HIS A 217 -19.05 10.67 0.74
CA HIS A 217 -19.55 11.38 1.93
C HIS A 217 -19.24 10.66 3.25
N ARG A 218 -18.04 10.07 3.36
CA ARG A 218 -17.54 9.35 4.52
C ARG A 218 -16.48 10.16 5.26
N ASP A 219 -16.22 9.79 6.54
CA ASP A 219 -15.24 10.49 7.38
C ASP A 219 -13.79 10.20 6.97
N PRO A 220 -13.04 11.16 6.41
CA PRO A 220 -11.66 10.94 6.01
C PRO A 220 -10.71 10.72 7.19
N ARG A 221 -11.12 11.03 8.45
CA ARG A 221 -10.33 10.75 9.67
C ARG A 221 -10.23 9.25 9.96
N ALA A 222 -11.00 8.43 9.28
CA ALA A 222 -10.92 6.98 9.38
C ALA A 222 -9.51 6.45 9.12
N GLY A 223 -8.72 7.09 8.25
CA GLY A 223 -7.32 6.73 8.03
C GLY A 223 -6.46 6.84 9.28
N LEU A 224 -6.69 7.84 10.14
CA LEU A 224 -5.97 7.95 11.42
C LEU A 224 -6.37 6.80 12.35
N ARG A 225 -7.64 6.40 12.37
CA ARG A 225 -8.10 5.25 13.17
C ARG A 225 -7.50 3.93 12.67
N VAL A 226 -7.32 3.77 11.36
CA VAL A 226 -6.61 2.61 10.79
C VAL A 226 -5.17 2.60 11.28
N PHE A 227 -4.47 3.73 11.23
CA PHE A 227 -3.09 3.83 11.71
C PHE A 227 -2.98 3.51 13.20
N ASP A 228 -3.91 4.01 14.01
CA ASP A 228 -3.96 3.69 15.45
C ASP A 228 -4.23 2.20 15.68
N ALA A 229 -5.21 1.62 14.99
CA ALA A 229 -5.55 0.20 15.10
C ALA A 229 -4.38 -0.71 14.66
N LEU A 230 -3.59 -0.29 13.68
CA LEU A 230 -2.43 -1.03 13.19
C LEU A 230 -1.12 -0.68 13.93
N GLY A 231 -1.17 0.22 14.93
CA GLY A 231 -0.03 0.54 15.79
C GLY A 231 0.97 1.50 15.17
N LEU A 232 0.59 2.29 14.16
CA LEU A 232 1.46 3.34 13.64
C LEU A 232 1.60 4.47 14.67
N PRO A 233 2.85 4.85 15.09
CA PRO A 233 3.07 5.85 16.12
C PRO A 233 2.41 7.19 15.76
N ALA A 234 1.82 7.86 16.76
CA ALA A 234 1.19 9.16 16.60
C ALA A 234 2.22 10.27 16.30
N ASP A 235 3.42 10.14 16.82
CA ASP A 235 4.49 11.10 16.61
C ASP A 235 5.85 10.42 16.38
N ALA A 236 6.77 11.23 15.91
CA ALA A 236 8.11 10.85 15.60
C ALA A 236 8.99 10.59 16.85
N ASN A 237 8.59 11.07 18.02
CA ASN A 237 9.34 10.97 19.27
C ASN A 237 8.87 9.81 20.15
N THR A 238 7.79 9.13 19.76
CA THR A 238 7.36 7.91 20.45
C THR A 238 8.52 6.91 20.44
N LYS A 239 9.14 6.71 21.60
CA LYS A 239 10.18 5.70 21.77
C LYS A 239 9.53 4.35 21.51
N ARG A 240 9.96 3.67 20.46
CA ARG A 240 9.52 2.32 20.15
C ARG A 240 10.06 1.39 21.24
N GLY A 241 9.17 0.91 22.08
CA GLY A 241 9.52 -0.17 23.01
C GLY A 241 9.76 -1.48 22.23
N PRO A 242 10.48 -2.47 22.84
CA PRO A 242 10.66 -3.79 22.23
C PRO A 242 9.34 -4.45 21.81
N ASP A 243 8.28 -4.21 22.58
CA ASP A 243 6.93 -4.75 22.29
C ASP A 243 6.31 -4.14 21.04
N GLN A 244 6.60 -2.87 20.76
CA GLN A 244 6.07 -2.16 19.59
C GLN A 244 6.82 -2.55 18.32
N VAL A 245 8.13 -2.77 18.42
CA VAL A 245 8.94 -3.32 17.32
C VAL A 245 8.50 -4.75 17.00
N ALA A 246 8.24 -5.57 18.01
CA ALA A 246 7.71 -6.92 17.84
C ALA A 246 6.30 -6.91 17.24
N TYR A 247 5.46 -5.95 17.61
CA TYR A 247 4.11 -5.79 17.08
C TYR A 247 4.11 -5.33 15.61
N GLU A 248 4.96 -4.36 15.24
CA GLU A 248 5.15 -3.92 13.85
C GLU A 248 5.68 -5.07 12.98
N ALA A 249 6.58 -5.91 13.50
CA ALA A 249 7.07 -7.11 12.83
C ALA A 249 5.99 -8.20 12.69
N ALA A 250 4.97 -8.17 13.56
CA ALA A 250 3.86 -9.13 13.54
C ALA A 250 2.68 -8.68 12.63
N THR A 251 2.66 -7.42 12.17
CA THR A 251 1.67 -6.92 11.22
C THR A 251 2.28 -6.86 9.83
N ASP A 252 1.93 -7.80 8.96
CA ASP A 252 2.42 -7.81 7.57
C ASP A 252 2.00 -6.58 6.76
N TYR A 253 0.98 -5.83 7.23
CA TYR A 253 0.55 -4.60 6.57
C TYR A 253 1.71 -3.60 6.40
N PHE A 254 2.51 -3.37 7.44
CA PHE A 254 3.65 -2.46 7.34
C PHE A 254 4.88 -3.06 6.63
N ARG A 255 4.86 -4.36 6.34
CA ARG A 255 5.89 -4.99 5.47
C ARG A 255 5.64 -4.70 4.01
N THR A 256 4.38 -4.70 3.58
CA THR A 256 3.97 -4.38 2.20
C THR A 256 3.75 -2.87 2.01
N HIS A 257 3.28 -2.18 3.07
CA HIS A 257 2.98 -0.75 3.10
C HIS A 257 3.79 -0.06 4.21
N PRO A 258 5.04 0.33 3.97
CA PRO A 258 5.89 0.89 5.01
C PRO A 258 5.21 2.02 5.78
N GLY A 259 5.06 1.81 7.09
CA GLY A 259 4.50 2.79 8.00
C GLY A 259 5.54 3.85 8.34
N SER A 260 5.18 5.10 8.25
CA SER A 260 6.03 6.19 8.68
C SER A 260 5.21 7.28 9.36
N TRP A 261 5.84 8.00 10.28
CA TRP A 261 5.23 9.19 10.88
C TRP A 261 4.92 10.25 9.80
N GLU A 262 5.67 10.27 8.69
CA GLU A 262 5.44 11.15 7.55
C GLU A 262 4.09 10.87 6.89
N ARG A 263 3.68 9.59 6.78
CA ARG A 263 2.36 9.20 6.27
C ARG A 263 1.27 9.80 7.15
N ARG A 264 1.36 9.63 8.49
CA ARG A 264 0.39 10.21 9.42
C ARG A 264 0.32 11.73 9.30
N ALA A 265 1.46 12.41 9.31
CA ALA A 265 1.51 13.86 9.18
C ALA A 265 0.99 14.37 7.82
N ALA A 266 1.19 13.62 6.73
CA ALA A 266 0.62 13.92 5.43
C ALA A 266 -0.89 13.75 5.43
N LEU A 267 -1.39 12.65 5.98
CA LEU A 267 -2.81 12.36 6.10
C LEU A 267 -3.54 13.44 6.91
N GLU A 268 -2.98 13.88 8.04
CA GLU A 268 -3.54 14.98 8.84
C GLU A 268 -3.65 16.29 8.05
N ARG A 269 -2.62 16.61 7.24
CA ARG A 269 -2.67 17.77 6.33
C ARG A 269 -3.74 17.64 5.26
N ASP A 270 -3.84 16.48 4.61
CA ASP A 270 -4.82 16.22 3.55
C ASP A 270 -6.26 16.30 4.09
N ILE A 271 -6.47 15.84 5.33
CA ILE A 271 -7.76 16.00 6.03
C ILE A 271 -8.06 17.47 6.31
N ALA A 272 -7.06 18.26 6.71
CA ALA A 272 -7.25 19.65 7.09
C ALA A 272 -7.46 20.60 5.91
N GLN A 273 -6.79 20.36 4.77
CA GLN A 273 -6.79 21.26 3.59
C GLN A 273 -8.11 21.30 2.82
N SER A 274 -9.07 20.48 3.16
CA SER A 274 -10.31 20.30 2.39
C SER A 274 -11.55 20.62 3.20
N ARG A 275 -11.45 21.65 4.06
CA ARG A 275 -12.61 22.29 4.70
C ARG A 275 -13.21 23.38 3.84
#